data_fca3a8802612be708f20924960c1a218
#
_entry.id   fca3a8802612be708f20924960c1a218
#
_cell.length_a   1.000
_cell.length_b   1.000
_cell.length_c   1.000
_cell.angle_alpha   90.00
_cell.angle_beta   90.00
_cell.angle_gamma   90.00
#
_symmetry.space_group_name_H-M   'P 1'
#
loop_
_entity.id
_entity.type
_entity.pdbx_description
1 polymer ?
#
loop_
_entity_poly.entity_id
_entity_poly.type
_entity_poly.pdbx_seq_one_letter_code
_entity_poly.pdbx_strand_id
1 'polypeptide(L)'
;MIRATRTFAAEIDAALARLDLPALEREYWAQDEFLFIPRFLPPVAVGALLDDVKRLEPGLNRNYIPRHKKGGSVSHYAIADEGPGLLAFYRSERFRRFLSRLVRADLKLCPDDDPHACALYFYTEPGDHMGHHYDTSYYRGARYTVLVGLVQDSSSRLQCRLHTRTPGRDPVELAVATEPGSLVIFNGDKVYHGVSPSQEGERRVVYTMEYVTSQEMGRMQRLYSNPKDAVAYFGIRALLRGRVRARDLQARVQAES
;
A
#
# COMPACT_ATOMS: atom_id res chain seq x y z
N MET A 1 -10.55 -21.98 -5.71
CA MET A 1 -10.45 -20.51 -5.64
C MET A 1 -11.46 -19.89 -4.66
N ILE A 2 -12.79 -20.07 -4.82
CA ILE A 2 -13.83 -19.47 -3.94
C ILE A 2 -13.68 -19.87 -2.45
N ARG A 3 -13.26 -21.10 -2.15
CA ARG A 3 -13.08 -21.59 -0.77
C ARG A 3 -11.88 -20.93 -0.06
N ALA A 4 -10.77 -20.73 -0.75
CA ALA A 4 -9.57 -20.06 -0.22
C ALA A 4 -9.83 -18.57 0.08
N THR A 5 -10.55 -17.87 -0.79
CA THR A 5 -10.91 -16.45 -0.60
C THR A 5 -11.87 -16.26 0.58
N ARG A 6 -12.83 -17.17 0.79
CA ARG A 6 -13.71 -17.16 1.98
C ARG A 6 -12.93 -17.38 3.27
N THR A 7 -11.96 -18.29 3.27
CA THR A 7 -11.09 -18.53 4.43
C THR A 7 -10.26 -17.31 4.76
N PHE A 8 -9.66 -16.63 3.77
CA PHE A 8 -8.85 -15.44 3.97
C PHE A 8 -9.68 -14.24 4.51
N ALA A 9 -10.89 -14.03 4.00
CA ALA A 9 -11.79 -13.00 4.52
C ALA A 9 -12.14 -13.26 6.01
N ALA A 10 -12.37 -14.51 6.39
CA ALA A 10 -12.63 -14.89 7.78
C ALA A 10 -11.41 -14.62 8.69
N GLU A 11 -10.18 -14.81 8.19
CA GLU A 11 -8.95 -14.48 8.94
C GLU A 11 -8.80 -12.96 9.18
N ILE A 12 -9.11 -12.14 8.18
CA ILE A 12 -9.15 -10.67 8.36
C ILE A 12 -10.19 -10.29 9.41
N ASP A 13 -11.39 -10.86 9.33
CA ASP A 13 -12.47 -10.59 10.27
C ASP A 13 -12.09 -10.98 11.69
N ALA A 14 -11.45 -12.13 11.88
CA ALA A 14 -10.96 -12.59 13.16
C ALA A 14 -9.82 -11.70 13.69
N ALA A 15 -8.93 -11.23 12.81
CA ALA A 15 -7.87 -10.28 13.16
C ALA A 15 -8.46 -8.97 13.68
N LEU A 16 -9.42 -8.41 12.96
CA LEU A 16 -10.10 -7.16 13.35
C LEU A 16 -10.87 -7.29 14.66
N ALA A 17 -11.52 -8.43 14.91
CA ALA A 17 -12.30 -8.67 16.12
C ALA A 17 -11.47 -8.71 17.41
N ARG A 18 -10.14 -8.92 17.30
CA ARG A 18 -9.21 -8.94 18.44
C ARG A 18 -8.68 -7.55 18.81
N LEU A 19 -8.94 -6.54 18.01
CA LEU A 19 -8.38 -5.20 18.22
C LEU A 19 -9.23 -4.37 19.17
N ASP A 20 -8.58 -3.69 20.11
CA ASP A 20 -9.17 -2.60 20.89
C ASP A 20 -9.14 -1.31 20.06
N LEU A 21 -10.16 -1.13 19.21
CA LEU A 21 -10.22 0.02 18.32
C LEU A 21 -10.16 1.37 19.06
N PRO A 22 -10.82 1.59 20.20
CA PRO A 22 -10.68 2.83 20.97
C PRO A 22 -9.25 3.10 21.44
N ALA A 23 -8.49 2.08 21.83
CA ALA A 23 -7.08 2.24 22.20
C ALA A 23 -6.20 2.58 20.99
N LEU A 24 -6.37 1.85 19.87
CA LEU A 24 -5.65 2.10 18.62
C LEU A 24 -5.95 3.49 18.04
N GLU A 25 -7.19 3.94 18.15
CA GLU A 25 -7.59 5.28 17.71
C GLU A 25 -6.86 6.37 18.53
N ARG A 26 -6.79 6.23 19.86
CA ARG A 26 -6.03 7.16 20.71
C ARG A 26 -4.54 7.16 20.33
N GLU A 27 -3.95 6.00 20.12
CA GLU A 27 -2.54 5.85 19.74
C GLU A 27 -2.28 6.50 18.37
N TYR A 28 -3.09 6.20 17.36
CA TYR A 28 -2.99 6.76 16.02
C TYR A 28 -2.94 8.29 16.01
N TRP A 29 -3.89 8.92 16.72
CA TRP A 29 -3.96 10.39 16.79
C TRP A 29 -2.86 11.00 17.67
N ALA A 30 -2.41 10.31 18.72
CA ALA A 30 -1.29 10.76 19.55
C ALA A 30 0.06 10.74 18.80
N GLN A 31 0.20 9.85 17.81
CA GLN A 31 1.39 9.68 16.98
C GLN A 31 1.29 10.38 15.61
N ASP A 32 0.58 11.51 15.52
CA ASP A 32 0.47 12.32 14.30
C ASP A 32 -0.07 11.53 13.09
N GLU A 33 -1.13 10.77 13.32
CA GLU A 33 -1.77 9.91 12.32
C GLU A 33 -0.85 8.78 11.82
N PHE A 34 -0.12 8.15 12.74
CA PHE A 34 0.68 6.95 12.52
C PHE A 34 0.27 5.85 13.48
N LEU A 35 0.19 4.60 13.00
CA LEU A 35 -0.07 3.42 13.83
C LEU A 35 0.72 2.22 13.32
N PHE A 36 1.31 1.47 14.24
CA PHE A 36 1.96 0.18 13.98
C PHE A 36 1.30 -0.93 14.80
N ILE A 37 0.77 -1.96 14.14
CA ILE A 37 0.17 -3.13 14.79
C ILE A 37 1.04 -4.36 14.46
N PRO A 38 1.87 -4.83 15.39
CA PRO A 38 2.62 -6.07 15.19
C PRO A 38 1.66 -7.27 15.15
N ARG A 39 1.94 -8.24 14.29
CA ARG A 39 1.18 -9.50 14.19
C ARG A 39 -0.34 -9.30 14.01
N PHE A 40 -0.72 -8.37 13.16
CA PHE A 40 -2.12 -8.14 12.80
C PHE A 40 -2.72 -9.38 12.10
N LEU A 41 -2.04 -9.88 11.05
CA LEU A 41 -2.44 -11.10 10.35
C LEU A 41 -1.79 -12.34 10.98
N PRO A 42 -2.53 -13.45 11.13
CA PRO A 42 -1.95 -14.72 11.53
C PRO A 42 -1.10 -15.33 10.40
N PRO A 43 -0.15 -16.24 10.71
CA PRO A 43 0.73 -16.87 9.71
C PRO A 43 0.00 -17.53 8.53
N VAL A 44 -1.16 -18.13 8.78
CA VAL A 44 -1.98 -18.77 7.72
C VAL A 44 -2.48 -17.74 6.70
N ALA A 45 -2.88 -16.55 7.14
CA ALA A 45 -3.31 -15.47 6.25
C ALA A 45 -2.13 -14.89 5.46
N VAL A 46 -0.98 -14.71 6.11
CA VAL A 46 0.26 -14.30 5.45
C VAL A 46 0.67 -15.32 4.38
N GLY A 47 0.60 -16.61 4.68
CA GLY A 47 0.88 -17.69 3.73
C GLY A 47 0.02 -17.62 2.46
N ALA A 48 -1.27 -17.33 2.61
CA ALA A 48 -2.18 -17.15 1.47
C ALA A 48 -1.80 -15.94 0.58
N LEU A 49 -1.32 -14.83 1.19
CA LEU A 49 -0.82 -13.68 0.43
C LEU A 49 0.52 -13.98 -0.25
N LEU A 50 1.39 -14.76 0.40
CA LEU A 50 2.68 -15.17 -0.17
C LEU A 50 2.51 -16.05 -1.42
N ASP A 51 1.44 -16.81 -1.55
CA ASP A 51 1.14 -17.56 -2.77
C ASP A 51 0.85 -16.63 -3.96
N ASP A 52 0.20 -15.49 -3.72
CA ASP A 52 0.04 -14.44 -4.74
C ASP A 52 1.38 -13.76 -5.05
N VAL A 53 2.20 -13.46 -4.03
CA VAL A 53 3.55 -12.89 -4.22
C VAL A 53 4.40 -13.77 -5.13
N LYS A 54 4.47 -15.09 -4.86
CA LYS A 54 5.22 -16.05 -5.70
C LYS A 54 4.77 -16.04 -7.16
N ARG A 55 3.46 -15.88 -7.39
CA ARG A 55 2.88 -15.83 -8.74
C ARG A 55 3.24 -14.54 -9.47
N LEU A 56 3.24 -13.42 -8.75
CA LEU A 56 3.46 -12.08 -9.29
C LEU A 56 4.94 -11.70 -9.43
N GLU A 57 5.83 -12.26 -8.61
CA GLU A 57 7.25 -11.91 -8.55
C GLU A 57 8.00 -12.06 -9.89
N PRO A 58 7.76 -13.10 -10.74
CA PRO A 58 8.40 -13.18 -12.04
C PRO A 58 8.12 -12.01 -12.98
N GLY A 59 7.01 -11.31 -12.75
CA GLY A 59 6.57 -10.14 -13.51
C GLY A 59 6.93 -8.79 -12.87
N LEU A 60 7.71 -8.75 -11.78
CA LEU A 60 8.08 -7.51 -11.12
C LEU A 60 8.88 -6.58 -12.05
N ASN A 61 8.64 -5.28 -11.92
CA ASN A 61 9.42 -4.26 -12.59
C ASN A 61 10.47 -3.72 -11.62
N ARG A 62 11.75 -3.84 -11.99
CA ARG A 62 12.84 -3.21 -11.24
C ARG A 62 13.15 -1.85 -11.82
N ASN A 63 13.27 -0.86 -10.96
CA ASN A 63 13.62 0.48 -11.38
C ASN A 63 14.62 1.14 -10.41
N TYR A 64 15.29 2.13 -10.95
CA TYR A 64 16.17 3.01 -10.21
C TYR A 64 15.86 4.46 -10.57
N ILE A 65 15.42 5.21 -9.57
CA ILE A 65 15.22 6.65 -9.65
C ILE A 65 16.26 7.28 -8.72
N PRO A 66 17.31 7.97 -9.24
CA PRO A 66 18.40 8.51 -8.43
C PRO A 66 17.89 9.29 -7.22
N ARG A 67 18.45 9.01 -6.04
CA ARG A 67 18.11 9.63 -4.74
C ARG A 67 16.67 9.36 -4.24
N HIS A 68 15.85 8.67 -5.02
CA HIS A 68 14.46 8.43 -4.63
C HIS A 68 14.15 6.95 -4.40
N LYS A 69 14.49 6.07 -5.36
CA LYS A 69 14.11 4.66 -5.26
C LYS A 69 15.08 3.75 -6.02
N LYS A 70 15.44 2.63 -5.41
CA LYS A 70 15.96 1.43 -6.05
C LYS A 70 15.13 0.24 -5.53
N GLY A 71 14.66 -0.64 -6.41
CA GLY A 71 13.91 -1.83 -5.99
C GLY A 71 12.95 -2.36 -7.04
N GLY A 72 12.31 -3.46 -6.72
CA GLY A 72 11.26 -4.08 -7.52
C GLY A 72 9.86 -3.63 -7.11
N SER A 73 8.91 -3.63 -8.05
CA SER A 73 7.51 -3.36 -7.74
C SER A 73 6.55 -4.07 -8.69
N VAL A 74 5.36 -4.37 -8.18
CA VAL A 74 4.22 -4.92 -8.93
C VAL A 74 3.04 -4.00 -8.73
N SER A 75 2.43 -3.55 -9.83
CA SER A 75 1.33 -2.58 -9.82
C SER A 75 -0.01 -3.21 -9.43
N HIS A 76 -0.97 -2.35 -9.06
CA HIS A 76 -2.38 -2.70 -8.90
C HIS A 76 -2.93 -3.50 -10.09
N TYR A 77 -2.55 -3.15 -11.31
CA TYR A 77 -3.06 -3.84 -12.51
C TYR A 77 -2.66 -5.32 -12.53
N ALA A 78 -1.40 -5.63 -12.24
CA ALA A 78 -0.93 -7.01 -12.18
C ALA A 78 -1.55 -7.77 -11.00
N ILE A 79 -1.67 -7.11 -9.82
CA ILE A 79 -2.34 -7.68 -8.65
C ILE A 79 -3.81 -8.02 -8.96
N ALA A 80 -4.51 -7.13 -9.67
CA ALA A 80 -5.90 -7.36 -10.01
C ALA A 80 -6.10 -8.48 -11.05
N ASP A 81 -5.10 -8.77 -11.88
CA ASP A 81 -5.14 -9.87 -12.83
C ASP A 81 -4.74 -11.21 -12.19
N GLU A 82 -3.72 -11.21 -11.32
CA GLU A 82 -3.03 -12.44 -10.92
C GLU A 82 -2.90 -12.62 -9.39
N GLY A 83 -3.30 -11.60 -8.57
CA GLY A 83 -3.20 -11.62 -7.09
C GLY A 83 -4.55 -11.57 -6.39
N PRO A 84 -5.41 -12.60 -6.51
CA PRO A 84 -6.78 -12.54 -5.99
C PRO A 84 -6.88 -12.37 -4.48
N GLY A 85 -5.95 -12.90 -3.69
CA GLY A 85 -5.91 -12.73 -2.24
C GLY A 85 -5.52 -11.31 -1.83
N LEU A 86 -4.48 -10.75 -2.47
CA LEU A 86 -4.06 -9.36 -2.28
C LEU A 86 -5.19 -8.39 -2.67
N LEU A 87 -5.82 -8.62 -3.82
CA LEU A 87 -6.95 -7.80 -4.27
C LEU A 87 -8.14 -7.90 -3.33
N ALA A 88 -8.48 -9.09 -2.87
CA ALA A 88 -9.57 -9.30 -1.92
C ALA A 88 -9.32 -8.60 -0.59
N PHE A 89 -8.05 -8.56 -0.13
CA PHE A 89 -7.67 -7.81 1.06
C PHE A 89 -7.88 -6.31 0.86
N TYR A 90 -7.32 -5.74 -0.21
CA TYR A 90 -7.49 -4.33 -0.55
C TYR A 90 -8.97 -3.92 -0.61
N ARG A 91 -9.82 -4.77 -1.22
CA ARG A 91 -11.26 -4.53 -1.39
C ARG A 91 -12.12 -4.94 -0.18
N SER A 92 -11.53 -5.43 0.91
CA SER A 92 -12.27 -5.83 2.09
C SER A 92 -13.02 -4.66 2.70
N GLU A 93 -14.35 -4.71 2.65
CA GLU A 93 -15.20 -3.66 3.18
C GLU A 93 -15.09 -3.54 4.72
N ARG A 94 -14.94 -4.67 5.42
CA ARG A 94 -14.76 -4.66 6.89
C ARG A 94 -13.43 -4.00 7.28
N PHE A 95 -12.36 -4.30 6.54
CA PHE A 95 -11.06 -3.67 6.75
C PHE A 95 -11.12 -2.17 6.44
N ARG A 96 -11.74 -1.77 5.34
CA ARG A 96 -11.94 -0.36 4.99
C ARG A 96 -12.77 0.39 6.03
N ARG A 97 -13.85 -0.23 6.57
CA ARG A 97 -14.64 0.35 7.67
C ARG A 97 -13.83 0.52 8.95
N PHE A 98 -12.98 -0.45 9.29
CA PHE A 98 -12.04 -0.33 10.40
C PHE A 98 -11.12 0.88 10.22
N LEU A 99 -10.47 1.00 9.03
CA LEU A 99 -9.64 2.15 8.71
C LEU A 99 -10.41 3.47 8.79
N SER A 100 -11.62 3.53 8.21
CA SER A 100 -12.47 4.74 8.23
C SER A 100 -12.77 5.20 9.67
N ARG A 101 -13.03 4.27 10.57
CA ARG A 101 -13.24 4.60 11.99
C ARG A 101 -11.96 5.09 12.65
N LEU A 102 -10.81 4.41 12.41
CA LEU A 102 -9.52 4.77 12.97
C LEU A 102 -9.12 6.20 12.59
N VAL A 103 -9.27 6.56 11.31
CA VAL A 103 -8.87 7.88 10.77
C VAL A 103 -9.98 8.93 10.86
N ARG A 104 -11.18 8.58 11.35
CA ARG A 104 -12.37 9.45 11.48
C ARG A 104 -12.80 10.09 10.17
N ALA A 105 -12.67 9.36 9.06
CA ALA A 105 -13.05 9.81 7.73
C ALA A 105 -13.64 8.67 6.91
N ASP A 106 -14.58 8.96 6.00
CA ASP A 106 -15.10 7.96 5.06
C ASP A 106 -14.05 7.66 3.98
N LEU A 107 -13.37 6.54 4.15
CA LEU A 107 -12.34 6.09 3.20
C LEU A 107 -12.97 5.34 2.03
N LYS A 108 -12.45 5.64 0.85
CA LYS A 108 -12.79 5.00 -0.43
C LYS A 108 -11.58 4.30 -0.99
N LEU A 109 -11.80 3.30 -1.82
CA LEU A 109 -10.75 2.72 -2.66
C LEU A 109 -10.27 3.79 -3.65
N CYS A 110 -9.00 3.74 -4.05
CA CYS A 110 -8.56 4.50 -5.22
C CYS A 110 -9.27 3.99 -6.48
N PRO A 111 -9.43 4.83 -7.52
CA PRO A 111 -9.94 4.38 -8.80
C PRO A 111 -9.15 3.20 -9.38
N ASP A 112 -9.82 2.31 -10.12
CA ASP A 112 -9.20 1.11 -10.69
C ASP A 112 -8.13 1.43 -11.76
N ASP A 113 -8.07 2.66 -12.25
CA ASP A 113 -7.04 3.18 -13.16
C ASP A 113 -5.82 3.81 -12.43
N ASP A 114 -5.79 3.77 -11.10
CA ASP A 114 -4.61 4.17 -10.32
C ASP A 114 -3.64 2.99 -10.16
N PRO A 115 -2.43 3.04 -10.76
CA PRO A 115 -1.45 1.96 -10.64
C PRO A 115 -0.93 1.76 -9.23
N HIS A 116 -1.07 2.77 -8.36
CA HIS A 116 -0.65 2.78 -6.96
C HIS A 116 -1.77 2.42 -5.98
N ALA A 117 -2.98 2.15 -6.46
CA ALA A 117 -4.13 1.81 -5.59
C ALA A 117 -3.78 0.70 -4.58
N CYS A 118 -3.03 -0.29 -5.02
CA CYS A 118 -2.28 -1.21 -4.18
C CYS A 118 -1.05 -1.74 -4.95
N ALA A 119 0.04 -2.06 -4.25
CA ALA A 119 1.27 -2.47 -4.89
C ALA A 119 2.09 -3.43 -4.00
N LEU A 120 2.91 -4.28 -4.61
CA LEU A 120 3.98 -4.98 -3.92
C LEU A 120 5.30 -4.25 -4.15
N TYR A 121 6.07 -4.09 -3.09
CA TYR A 121 7.44 -3.58 -3.17
C TYR A 121 8.42 -4.63 -2.70
N PHE A 122 9.46 -4.85 -3.51
CA PHE A 122 10.52 -5.82 -3.30
C PHE A 122 11.85 -5.12 -3.10
N TYR A 123 12.50 -5.39 -1.98
CA TYR A 123 13.85 -4.97 -1.64
C TYR A 123 14.67 -6.24 -1.50
N THR A 124 15.29 -6.68 -2.60
CA THR A 124 15.90 -8.00 -2.75
C THR A 124 17.31 -7.96 -3.33
N GLU A 125 17.81 -6.77 -3.67
CA GLU A 125 19.18 -6.56 -4.11
C GLU A 125 19.89 -5.55 -3.20
N PRO A 126 21.23 -5.64 -3.08
CA PRO A 126 21.98 -4.68 -2.28
C PRO A 126 21.71 -3.23 -2.66
N GLY A 127 21.43 -2.41 -1.66
CA GLY A 127 21.12 -0.99 -1.83
C GLY A 127 19.70 -0.70 -2.30
N ASP A 128 18.80 -1.68 -2.35
CA ASP A 128 17.38 -1.41 -2.59
C ASP A 128 16.82 -0.57 -1.44
N HIS A 129 16.20 0.56 -1.76
CA HIS A 129 15.72 1.55 -0.79
C HIS A 129 14.56 2.38 -1.34
N MET A 130 13.94 3.14 -0.45
CA MET A 130 13.05 4.23 -0.79
C MET A 130 13.51 5.48 -0.03
N GLY A 131 13.87 6.53 -0.76
CA GLY A 131 14.23 7.81 -0.16
C GLY A 131 13.06 8.42 0.61
N HIS A 132 13.35 9.24 1.62
CA HIS A 132 12.32 9.88 2.41
C HIS A 132 11.47 10.83 1.56
N HIS A 133 10.14 10.72 1.70
CA HIS A 133 9.16 11.52 0.99
C HIS A 133 7.85 11.62 1.79
N TYR A 134 6.97 12.47 1.38
CA TYR A 134 5.53 12.42 1.68
C TYR A 134 4.83 11.80 0.49
N ASP A 135 3.74 11.08 0.72
CA ASP A 135 2.90 10.60 -0.37
C ASP A 135 2.14 11.79 -0.96
N THR A 136 2.42 12.08 -2.21
CA THR A 136 1.71 13.16 -2.90
C THR A 136 0.34 12.66 -3.35
N SER A 137 -0.72 13.19 -2.76
CA SER A 137 -2.07 12.90 -3.20
C SER A 137 -2.41 13.69 -4.47
N TYR A 138 -2.81 12.98 -5.53
CA TYR A 138 -3.41 13.59 -6.73
C TYR A 138 -4.92 13.77 -6.59
N TYR A 139 -5.51 13.20 -5.52
CA TYR A 139 -6.91 13.31 -5.20
C TYR A 139 -7.18 14.51 -4.30
N ARG A 140 -8.39 15.05 -4.38
CA ARG A 140 -8.87 16.01 -3.39
C ARG A 140 -9.03 15.32 -2.04
N GLY A 141 -8.60 15.98 -0.96
CA GLY A 141 -8.65 15.41 0.39
C GLY A 141 -7.41 14.60 0.74
N ALA A 142 -7.51 13.80 1.79
CA ALA A 142 -6.38 13.05 2.36
C ALA A 142 -6.20 11.69 1.68
N ARG A 143 -4.95 11.23 1.68
CA ARG A 143 -4.52 9.89 1.27
C ARG A 143 -3.90 9.17 2.45
N TYR A 144 -4.32 7.95 2.66
CA TYR A 144 -3.85 7.09 3.74
C TYR A 144 -3.15 5.88 3.16
N THR A 145 -1.94 5.65 3.63
CA THR A 145 -1.10 4.53 3.22
C THR A 145 -1.15 3.44 4.28
N VAL A 146 -1.39 2.23 3.82
CA VAL A 146 -1.44 1.02 4.65
C VAL A 146 -0.41 0.04 4.13
N LEU A 147 0.52 -0.41 5.00
CA LEU A 147 1.51 -1.43 4.65
C LEU A 147 1.28 -2.70 5.45
N VAL A 148 1.41 -3.83 4.77
CA VAL A 148 1.44 -5.16 5.39
C VAL A 148 2.79 -5.80 5.13
N GLY A 149 3.50 -6.19 6.19
CA GLY A 149 4.73 -6.98 6.07
C GLY A 149 4.41 -8.38 5.57
N LEU A 150 5.13 -8.84 4.55
CA LEU A 150 5.00 -10.20 4.00
C LEU A 150 6.29 -11.01 4.14
N VAL A 151 7.44 -10.37 3.93
CA VAL A 151 8.79 -10.96 4.16
C VAL A 151 9.66 -9.89 4.80
N GLN A 152 10.39 -10.25 5.87
CA GLN A 152 11.31 -9.35 6.58
C GLN A 152 12.59 -10.10 6.97
N ASP A 153 13.25 -10.72 6.02
CA ASP A 153 14.60 -11.28 6.17
C ASP A 153 15.64 -10.24 5.76
N SER A 154 15.67 -9.13 6.52
CA SER A 154 16.43 -7.94 6.16
C SER A 154 16.69 -7.02 7.35
N SER A 155 17.85 -6.35 7.34
CA SER A 155 18.18 -5.22 8.23
C SER A 155 17.42 -3.94 7.85
N SER A 156 16.88 -3.87 6.64
CA SER A 156 16.10 -2.73 6.13
C SER A 156 14.87 -2.45 6.98
N ARG A 157 14.58 -1.16 7.22
CA ARG A 157 13.48 -0.68 8.08
C ARG A 157 12.66 0.37 7.36
N LEU A 158 11.37 0.39 7.63
CA LEU A 158 10.54 1.56 7.38
C LEU A 158 10.96 2.65 8.38
N GLN A 159 11.46 3.76 7.87
CA GLN A 159 11.87 4.93 8.66
C GLN A 159 10.78 5.99 8.54
N CYS A 160 10.29 6.49 9.67
CA CYS A 160 9.24 7.51 9.70
C CYS A 160 9.69 8.67 10.58
N ARG A 161 9.33 9.89 10.17
CA ARG A 161 9.44 11.11 10.98
C ARG A 161 8.06 11.68 11.18
N LEU A 162 7.61 11.64 12.42
CA LEU A 162 6.33 12.16 12.86
C LEU A 162 6.46 13.64 13.25
N HIS A 163 5.37 14.38 13.29
CA HIS A 163 5.27 15.78 13.68
C HIS A 163 6.09 16.77 12.83
N THR A 164 6.58 16.35 11.67
CA THR A 164 7.35 17.22 10.77
C THR A 164 6.57 18.42 10.23
N ARG A 165 5.23 18.36 10.28
CA ARG A 165 4.31 19.42 9.86
C ARG A 165 3.43 19.92 11.00
N THR A 166 3.75 19.57 12.26
CA THR A 166 2.99 19.98 13.45
C THR A 166 3.70 21.15 14.14
N PRO A 167 3.17 22.39 14.07
CA PRO A 167 3.80 23.55 14.68
C PRO A 167 4.03 23.35 16.19
N GLY A 168 5.21 23.72 16.67
CA GLY A 168 5.56 23.66 18.09
C GLY A 168 5.84 22.27 18.65
N ARG A 169 5.97 21.26 17.79
CA ARG A 169 6.41 19.91 18.18
C ARG A 169 7.70 19.55 17.47
N ASP A 170 8.64 18.97 18.22
CA ASP A 170 9.85 18.38 17.65
C ASP A 170 9.50 17.08 16.89
N PRO A 171 10.14 16.85 15.73
CA PRO A 171 9.99 15.60 15.00
C PRO A 171 10.44 14.39 15.83
N VAL A 172 9.66 13.30 15.73
CA VAL A 172 9.98 12.01 16.35
C VAL A 172 10.37 11.03 15.25
N GLU A 173 11.54 10.40 15.38
CA GLU A 173 12.02 9.40 14.44
C GLU A 173 11.66 8.00 14.91
N LEU A 174 11.13 7.19 14.00
CA LEU A 174 10.79 5.78 14.20
C LEU A 174 11.45 4.93 13.13
N ALA A 175 11.89 3.72 13.50
CA ALA A 175 12.36 2.70 12.57
C ALA A 175 11.62 1.39 12.86
N VAL A 176 10.79 0.95 11.90
CA VAL A 176 9.88 -0.19 12.06
C VAL A 176 10.36 -1.36 11.21
N ALA A 177 10.53 -2.53 11.82
CA ALA A 177 10.61 -3.79 11.09
C ALA A 177 9.19 -4.21 10.70
N THR A 178 8.92 -4.29 9.39
CA THR A 178 7.62 -4.75 8.90
C THR A 178 7.58 -6.28 8.83
N GLU A 179 7.61 -6.90 10.02
CA GLU A 179 7.57 -8.36 10.17
C GLU A 179 6.34 -8.96 9.46
N PRO A 180 6.41 -10.23 9.03
CA PRO A 180 5.28 -10.90 8.38
C PRO A 180 4.00 -10.80 9.22
N GLY A 181 2.94 -10.29 8.62
CA GLY A 181 1.65 -10.06 9.27
C GLY A 181 1.53 -8.78 10.09
N SER A 182 2.57 -7.95 10.17
CA SER A 182 2.45 -6.61 10.77
C SER A 182 1.66 -5.66 9.85
N LEU A 183 1.05 -4.65 10.46
CA LEU A 183 0.27 -3.62 9.79
C LEU A 183 0.77 -2.24 10.20
N VAL A 184 1.07 -1.39 9.23
CA VAL A 184 1.36 0.03 9.43
C VAL A 184 0.28 0.85 8.73
N ILE A 185 -0.22 1.89 9.39
CA ILE A 185 -1.25 2.79 8.85
C ILE A 185 -0.79 4.22 9.11
N PHE A 186 -0.76 5.06 8.10
CA PHE A 186 -0.45 6.48 8.30
C PHE A 186 -1.09 7.39 7.26
N ASN A 187 -1.17 8.67 7.62
CA ASN A 187 -1.52 9.73 6.69
C ASN A 187 -0.29 10.09 5.85
N GLY A 188 -0.32 9.78 4.56
CA GLY A 188 0.80 9.99 3.64
C GLY A 188 1.22 11.46 3.49
N ASP A 189 0.29 12.40 3.68
CA ASP A 189 0.58 13.84 3.61
C ASP A 189 1.30 14.36 4.86
N LYS A 190 1.30 13.62 5.98
CA LYS A 190 1.86 14.06 7.27
C LYS A 190 3.15 13.33 7.64
N VAL A 191 3.20 12.03 7.45
CA VAL A 191 4.34 11.21 7.85
C VAL A 191 5.42 11.25 6.77
N TYR A 192 6.56 11.85 7.08
CA TYR A 192 7.75 11.85 6.21
C TYR A 192 8.45 10.50 6.36
N HIS A 193 8.44 9.67 5.33
CA HIS A 193 8.85 8.29 5.45
C HIS A 193 9.73 7.81 4.30
N GLY A 194 10.47 6.73 4.55
CA GLY A 194 11.35 6.07 3.60
C GLY A 194 11.69 4.66 4.04
N VAL A 195 12.52 3.99 3.26
CA VAL A 195 13.00 2.63 3.55
C VAL A 195 14.51 2.62 3.47
N SER A 196 15.19 2.19 4.55
CA SER A 196 16.63 2.09 4.58
C SER A 196 17.17 1.04 3.60
N PRO A 197 18.40 1.21 3.06
CA PRO A 197 18.98 0.28 2.09
C PRO A 197 19.08 -1.16 2.63
N SER A 198 18.76 -2.14 1.77
CA SER A 198 19.01 -3.55 2.02
C SER A 198 20.47 -3.93 1.77
N GLN A 199 20.95 -5.00 2.42
CA GLN A 199 22.27 -5.57 2.25
C GLN A 199 22.24 -6.76 1.28
N GLU A 200 23.41 -7.32 0.97
CA GLU A 200 23.52 -8.52 0.15
C GLU A 200 22.85 -9.73 0.84
N GLY A 201 22.12 -10.52 0.08
CA GLY A 201 21.40 -11.71 0.57
C GLY A 201 20.11 -11.40 1.33
N GLU A 202 19.81 -10.15 1.58
CA GLU A 202 18.59 -9.73 2.27
C GLU A 202 17.36 -9.74 1.38
N ARG A 203 16.19 -9.99 1.99
CA ARG A 203 14.91 -9.99 1.31
C ARG A 203 13.84 -9.34 2.18
N ARG A 204 13.20 -8.30 1.66
CA ARG A 204 12.05 -7.64 2.25
C ARG A 204 10.96 -7.48 1.20
N VAL A 205 9.73 -7.90 1.51
CA VAL A 205 8.57 -7.71 0.65
C VAL A 205 7.42 -7.12 1.47
N VAL A 206 6.86 -6.02 0.98
CA VAL A 206 5.71 -5.38 1.61
C VAL A 206 4.58 -5.21 0.60
N TYR A 207 3.37 -5.33 1.08
CA TYR A 207 2.15 -5.00 0.36
C TYR A 207 1.65 -3.64 0.82
N THR A 208 1.48 -2.70 -0.10
CA THR A 208 0.92 -1.38 0.18
C THR A 208 -0.49 -1.27 -0.39
N MET A 209 -1.35 -0.57 0.33
CA MET A 209 -2.73 -0.28 -0.06
C MET A 209 -3.00 1.19 0.21
N GLU A 210 -3.62 1.86 -0.76
CA GLU A 210 -3.95 3.27 -0.66
C GLU A 210 -5.45 3.48 -0.57
N TYR A 211 -5.85 4.32 0.38
CA TYR A 211 -7.23 4.71 0.59
C TYR A 211 -7.35 6.23 0.58
N VAL A 212 -8.42 6.75 0.03
CA VAL A 212 -8.62 8.20 -0.16
C VAL A 212 -9.96 8.65 0.42
N THR A 213 -10.04 9.90 0.85
CA THR A 213 -11.31 10.49 1.28
C THR A 213 -12.16 10.97 0.11
N SER A 214 -11.55 11.21 -1.06
CA SER A 214 -12.23 11.59 -2.29
C SER A 214 -11.57 10.94 -3.49
N GLN A 215 -12.36 10.45 -4.45
CA GLN A 215 -11.87 9.94 -5.73
C GLN A 215 -11.76 11.05 -6.80
N GLU A 216 -12.09 12.28 -6.45
CA GLU A 216 -12.01 13.40 -7.38
C GLU A 216 -10.56 13.82 -7.62
N MET A 217 -10.17 13.89 -8.86
CA MET A 217 -8.89 14.42 -9.33
C MET A 217 -9.11 15.67 -10.15
N GLY A 218 -8.18 16.64 -10.05
CA GLY A 218 -8.13 17.76 -10.99
C GLY A 218 -7.91 17.26 -12.41
N ARG A 219 -8.59 17.84 -13.43
CA ARG A 219 -8.48 17.41 -14.84
C ARG A 219 -7.05 17.37 -15.36
N MET A 220 -6.23 18.33 -14.97
CA MET A 220 -4.80 18.40 -15.35
C MET A 220 -3.97 17.31 -14.65
N GLN A 221 -4.26 16.99 -13.39
CA GLN A 221 -3.57 15.96 -12.62
C GLN A 221 -3.82 14.56 -13.18
N ARG A 222 -5.01 14.28 -13.67
CA ARG A 222 -5.39 13.01 -14.30
C ARG A 222 -4.60 12.69 -15.58
N LEU A 223 -4.24 13.74 -16.34
CA LEU A 223 -3.48 13.59 -17.60
C LEU A 223 -1.97 13.35 -17.36
N TYR A 224 -1.41 13.88 -16.27
CA TYR A 224 0.04 13.85 -16.03
C TYR A 224 0.49 12.78 -15.03
N SER A 225 -0.32 12.43 -14.03
CA SER A 225 0.09 11.54 -12.94
C SER A 225 0.15 10.06 -13.34
N ASN A 226 -0.95 9.53 -13.83
CA ASN A 226 -1.07 8.07 -14.05
C ASN A 226 -0.08 7.49 -15.07
N PRO A 227 0.17 8.09 -16.27
CA PRO A 227 1.11 7.52 -17.22
C PRO A 227 2.57 7.65 -16.79
N LYS A 228 2.95 8.80 -16.21
CA LYS A 228 4.33 9.07 -15.80
C LYS A 228 4.73 8.17 -14.62
N ASP A 229 3.89 8.11 -13.60
CA ASP A 229 4.15 7.32 -12.40
C ASP A 229 4.03 5.82 -12.69
N ALA A 230 3.06 5.40 -13.51
CA ALA A 230 2.97 4.01 -13.95
C ALA A 230 4.26 3.55 -14.65
N VAL A 231 4.84 4.37 -15.53
CA VAL A 231 6.09 4.04 -16.21
C VAL A 231 7.29 4.11 -15.26
N ALA A 232 7.38 5.15 -14.43
CA ALA A 232 8.50 5.36 -13.51
C ALA A 232 8.59 4.26 -12.44
N TYR A 233 7.45 3.81 -11.91
CA TYR A 233 7.41 2.81 -10.84
C TYR A 233 7.18 1.38 -11.33
N PHE A 234 6.35 1.19 -12.34
CA PHE A 234 5.86 -0.13 -12.76
C PHE A 234 6.22 -0.51 -14.20
N GLY A 235 6.90 0.39 -14.92
CA GLY A 235 7.35 0.15 -16.29
C GLY A 235 6.24 0.25 -17.36
N ILE A 236 6.66 0.13 -18.62
CA ILE A 236 5.78 0.34 -19.78
C ILE A 236 4.64 -0.71 -19.87
N ARG A 237 4.87 -1.91 -19.33
CA ARG A 237 3.84 -2.98 -19.30
C ARG A 237 2.65 -2.59 -18.44
N ALA A 238 2.87 -1.89 -17.32
CA ALA A 238 1.79 -1.39 -16.47
C ALA A 238 0.96 -0.33 -17.20
N LEU A 239 1.60 0.57 -17.96
CA LEU A 239 0.90 1.55 -18.78
C LEU A 239 -0.02 0.90 -19.83
N LEU A 240 0.44 -0.18 -20.48
CA LEU A 240 -0.35 -0.90 -21.47
C LEU A 240 -1.55 -1.60 -20.82
N ARG A 241 -1.37 -2.26 -19.68
CA ARG A 241 -2.47 -2.88 -18.90
C ARG A 241 -3.50 -1.83 -18.43
N GLY A 242 -3.04 -0.67 -17.95
CA GLY A 242 -3.93 0.43 -17.55
C GLY A 242 -4.79 0.97 -18.69
N ARG A 243 -4.22 1.10 -19.92
CA ARG A 243 -4.95 1.55 -21.10
C ARG A 243 -6.02 0.57 -21.55
N VAL A 244 -5.76 -0.73 -21.48
CA VAL A 244 -6.74 -1.77 -21.80
C VAL A 244 -7.92 -1.69 -20.83
N ARG A 245 -7.65 -1.64 -19.52
CA ARG A 245 -8.70 -1.53 -18.49
C ARG A 245 -9.54 -0.27 -18.60
N ALA A 246 -8.92 0.87 -18.88
CA ALA A 246 -9.65 2.12 -19.08
C ALA A 246 -10.63 2.02 -20.27
N ARG A 247 -10.25 1.35 -21.37
CA ARG A 247 -11.12 1.10 -22.51
C ARG A 247 -12.27 0.15 -22.17
N ASP A 248 -11.99 -0.93 -21.44
CA ASP A 248 -13.01 -1.91 -21.02
C ASP A 248 -14.03 -1.28 -20.06
N LEU A 249 -13.59 -0.39 -19.18
CA LEU A 249 -14.47 0.35 -18.26
C LEU A 249 -15.39 1.32 -19.05
N GLN A 250 -14.83 2.06 -20.02
CA GLN A 250 -15.61 2.95 -20.90
C GLN A 250 -16.64 2.18 -21.72
N ALA A 251 -16.25 1.02 -22.26
CA ALA A 251 -17.17 0.17 -23.02
C ALA A 251 -18.33 -0.36 -22.16
N ARG A 252 -18.08 -0.72 -20.90
CA ARG A 252 -19.14 -1.15 -19.96
C ARG A 252 -20.09 -0.02 -19.60
N VAL A 253 -19.58 1.18 -19.31
CA VAL A 253 -20.40 2.36 -19.00
C VAL A 253 -21.28 2.74 -20.18
N GLN A 254 -20.77 2.60 -21.44
CA GLN A 254 -21.54 2.86 -22.65
C GLN A 254 -22.57 1.76 -22.97
N ALA A 255 -22.39 0.55 -22.46
CA ALA A 255 -23.33 -0.55 -22.64
C ALA A 255 -24.49 -0.55 -21.61
N GLU A 256 -24.31 0.19 -20.50
CA GLU A 256 -25.30 0.32 -19.40
C GLU A 256 -26.09 1.65 -19.49
N SER A 257 -25.75 2.53 -20.45
CA SER A 257 -26.43 3.81 -20.74
C SER A 257 -27.33 3.69 -21.97
#